data_7b57e927f0e5920e5d4190ce0133a7fc
#
_entry.id   7b57e927f0e5920e5d4190ce0133a7fc
#
_cell.length_a   1.000
_cell.length_b   1.000
_cell.length_c   1.000
_cell.angle_alpha   90.00
_cell.angle_beta   90.00
_cell.angle_gamma   90.00
#
_symmetry.space_group_name_H-M   'P 1'
#
loop_
_entity.id
_entity.type
_entity.pdbx_description
1 polymer ?
#
loop_
_entity_poly.entity_id
_entity_poly.type
_entity_poly.pdbx_seq_one_letter_code
_entity_poly.pdbx_strand_id
1 'polypeptide(L)'
;MHYKLCNFASLKKYKLLSASNLSVQFGKRILFDNVNIKFTPGNCYGIIGANGSGKSTFLKILSGKMEANSGNISLEPGKRLSVLEQDHNSHNAYTIIDTVLRGNKILYDIKNEMENIYSKSDFSDKDGERVGELQAIYEEKGGWNAESDAATLLSNLGVNESFHLKSMNEVEGYIKVKVLLAQALFGNPDVLIMDEPTNDLDYETIMWLENFIANFENTVIVVSHDRHFLDAVCTHISDIDFGKINHYSGNYSFWYESSQLASRQRQQQNKKAEEKKKELEEFISRFSANVAKSKQATSRKKMIEKLNIEEIKPSSRRYPAIIFKQEREAGNQILNIKDLKYSLEGELLFDNITFNLVKGEKVVFFSKDKRAVTKFFEIINDEEKDFEGKFEWGITTKKSYLPIDNSSYFKSDINLIDWLRQFTEDDEEKKELFIRGFLGKMIFSGDEALKKVSVLSGGEKVRCMLSKMMMKKSNILVVDEPTNHLDLESITAFN
;
A
#
# COMPACT_ATOMS: atom_id res chain seq x y z
N MET A 1 -41.31 -17.45 -37.74
CA MET A 1 -39.89 -17.26 -37.36
C MET A 1 -39.58 -15.78 -37.42
N HIS A 2 -39.80 -15.05 -36.28
CA HIS A 2 -39.51 -13.61 -36.17
C HIS A 2 -38.32 -13.47 -35.27
N TYR A 3 -37.14 -13.16 -35.83
CA TYR A 3 -36.00 -12.71 -35.11
C TYR A 3 -36.23 -11.25 -34.66
N LYS A 4 -36.42 -11.03 -33.35
CA LYS A 4 -36.35 -9.72 -32.76
C LYS A 4 -34.89 -9.29 -32.82
N LEU A 5 -34.59 -8.29 -33.68
CA LEU A 5 -33.39 -7.49 -33.61
C LEU A 5 -33.37 -6.79 -32.25
N CYS A 6 -32.48 -7.22 -31.35
CA CYS A 6 -32.13 -6.43 -30.19
C CYS A 6 -31.46 -5.13 -30.68
N ASN A 7 -32.16 -4.03 -30.51
CA ASN A 7 -31.59 -2.70 -30.64
C ASN A 7 -30.39 -2.59 -29.68
N PHE A 8 -29.17 -2.53 -30.23
CA PHE A 8 -28.01 -1.99 -29.56
C PHE A 8 -28.25 -0.48 -29.41
N ALA A 9 -29.12 -0.09 -28.46
CA ALA A 9 -29.19 1.27 -27.99
C ALA A 9 -27.81 1.63 -27.42
N SER A 10 -27.22 2.67 -27.96
CA SER A 10 -25.96 3.28 -27.60
C SER A 10 -25.67 3.14 -26.11
N LEU A 11 -24.69 2.31 -25.75
CA LEU A 11 -24.02 2.36 -24.46
C LEU A 11 -23.41 3.78 -24.33
N LYS A 12 -24.18 4.73 -23.79
CA LYS A 12 -23.63 5.94 -23.21
C LYS A 12 -22.58 5.43 -22.23
N LYS A 13 -21.29 5.61 -22.54
CA LYS A 13 -20.19 5.34 -21.60
C LYS A 13 -20.42 6.28 -20.41
N TYR A 14 -21.07 5.78 -19.38
CA TYR A 14 -21.25 6.49 -18.12
C TYR A 14 -19.86 6.72 -17.54
N LYS A 15 -19.52 7.98 -17.36
CA LYS A 15 -18.29 8.42 -16.70
C LYS A 15 -18.65 8.69 -15.25
N LEU A 16 -18.49 7.71 -14.36
CA LEU A 16 -18.80 7.90 -12.96
C LEU A 16 -17.83 8.88 -12.31
N LEU A 17 -16.52 8.64 -12.47
CA LEU A 17 -15.44 9.50 -12.02
C LEU A 17 -14.41 9.65 -13.14
N SER A 18 -13.95 10.86 -13.41
CA SER A 18 -12.90 11.08 -14.42
C SER A 18 -11.96 12.21 -14.04
N ALA A 19 -10.69 12.02 -14.39
CA ALA A 19 -9.68 13.08 -14.38
C ALA A 19 -9.31 13.44 -15.81
N SER A 20 -9.19 14.73 -16.12
CA SER A 20 -8.88 15.25 -17.45
C SER A 20 -7.78 16.29 -17.37
N ASN A 21 -6.71 16.09 -18.16
CA ASN A 21 -5.51 16.94 -18.24
C ASN A 21 -4.89 17.25 -16.87
N LEU A 22 -4.91 16.26 -15.98
CA LEU A 22 -4.48 16.42 -14.59
C LEU A 22 -2.96 16.46 -14.53
N SER A 23 -2.40 17.53 -13.94
CA SER A 23 -0.97 17.64 -13.69
C SER A 23 -0.70 18.06 -12.24
N VAL A 24 0.33 17.46 -11.64
CA VAL A 24 0.74 17.71 -10.26
C VAL A 24 2.25 17.78 -10.15
N GLN A 25 2.73 18.87 -9.52
CA GLN A 25 4.14 19.06 -9.22
C GLN A 25 4.34 19.69 -7.84
N PHE A 26 5.42 19.33 -7.18
CA PHE A 26 5.90 19.94 -5.94
C PHE A 26 7.26 20.58 -6.17
N GLY A 27 7.30 21.90 -6.15
CA GLY A 27 8.49 22.65 -6.51
C GLY A 27 8.96 22.30 -7.93
N LYS A 28 10.16 21.74 -8.07
CA LYS A 28 10.73 21.30 -9.36
C LYS A 28 10.37 19.85 -9.74
N ARG A 29 9.74 19.09 -8.83
CA ARG A 29 9.44 17.68 -9.05
C ARG A 29 8.03 17.51 -9.60
N ILE A 30 7.94 17.06 -10.84
CA ILE A 30 6.68 16.64 -11.48
C ILE A 30 6.37 15.23 -10.99
N LEU A 31 5.19 15.01 -10.40
CA LEU A 31 4.69 13.69 -10.04
C LEU A 31 4.03 13.02 -11.24
N PHE A 32 3.12 13.73 -11.89
CA PHE A 32 2.51 13.29 -13.14
C PHE A 32 1.99 14.50 -13.92
N ASP A 33 1.93 14.34 -15.23
CA ASP A 33 1.58 15.41 -16.17
C ASP A 33 0.61 14.92 -17.24
N ASN A 34 -0.40 15.76 -17.52
CA ASN A 34 -1.42 15.55 -18.55
C ASN A 34 -2.12 14.18 -18.46
N VAL A 35 -2.51 13.78 -17.24
CA VAL A 35 -3.21 12.52 -16.99
C VAL A 35 -4.67 12.62 -17.41
N ASN A 36 -5.12 11.64 -18.19
CA ASN A 36 -6.50 11.47 -18.59
C ASN A 36 -6.95 10.05 -18.26
N ILE A 37 -7.82 9.89 -17.26
CA ILE A 37 -8.30 8.59 -16.79
C ILE A 37 -9.79 8.62 -16.49
N LYS A 38 -10.47 7.49 -16.72
CA LYS A 38 -11.90 7.32 -16.47
C LYS A 38 -12.11 6.05 -15.67
N PHE A 39 -12.89 6.18 -14.62
CA PHE A 39 -13.33 5.08 -13.79
C PHE A 39 -14.79 4.76 -14.11
N THR A 40 -15.10 3.49 -14.25
CA THR A 40 -16.43 3.02 -14.65
C THR A 40 -16.99 2.07 -13.58
N PRO A 41 -18.32 2.04 -13.38
CA PRO A 41 -18.97 1.14 -12.42
C PRO A 41 -18.62 -0.33 -12.64
N GLY A 42 -18.66 -1.12 -11.55
CA GLY A 42 -18.41 -2.56 -11.59
C GLY A 42 -16.94 -2.93 -11.79
N ASN A 43 -16.02 -2.02 -11.52
CA ASN A 43 -14.59 -2.28 -11.68
C ASN A 43 -13.79 -1.86 -10.45
N CYS A 44 -12.78 -2.66 -10.13
CA CYS A 44 -11.76 -2.34 -9.13
C CYS A 44 -10.45 -1.94 -9.82
N TYR A 45 -9.96 -0.75 -9.49
CA TYR A 45 -8.77 -0.14 -10.07
C TYR A 45 -7.63 -0.12 -9.05
N GLY A 46 -6.62 -0.96 -9.23
CA GLY A 46 -5.40 -0.93 -8.43
C GLY A 46 -4.46 0.18 -8.91
N ILE A 47 -4.11 1.10 -8.04
CA ILE A 47 -3.12 2.14 -8.33
C ILE A 47 -1.76 1.67 -7.80
N ILE A 48 -0.80 1.51 -8.68
CA ILE A 48 0.54 1.06 -8.34
C ILE A 48 1.60 2.06 -8.80
N GLY A 49 2.81 1.94 -8.28
CA GLY A 49 3.95 2.80 -8.61
C GLY A 49 4.96 2.83 -7.47
N ALA A 50 6.18 3.27 -7.77
CA ALA A 50 7.25 3.37 -6.79
C ALA A 50 6.87 4.26 -5.59
N ASN A 51 7.55 4.09 -4.45
CA ASN A 51 7.38 5.00 -3.32
C ASN A 51 7.72 6.44 -3.72
N GLY A 52 6.82 7.36 -3.35
CA GLY A 52 6.92 8.75 -3.75
C GLY A 52 6.55 9.05 -5.21
N SER A 53 5.95 8.11 -5.96
CA SER A 53 5.45 8.36 -7.32
C SER A 53 4.19 9.22 -7.35
N GLY A 54 3.53 9.42 -6.19
CA GLY A 54 2.33 10.24 -6.08
C GLY A 54 1.02 9.47 -5.92
N LYS A 55 1.04 8.18 -5.57
CA LYS A 55 -0.16 7.34 -5.37
C LYS A 55 -1.16 7.99 -4.42
N SER A 56 -0.78 8.22 -3.17
CA SER A 56 -1.65 8.85 -2.15
C SER A 56 -2.03 10.30 -2.52
N THR A 57 -1.14 11.03 -3.20
CA THR A 57 -1.47 12.36 -3.74
C THR A 57 -2.57 12.28 -4.78
N PHE A 58 -2.49 11.31 -5.69
CA PHE A 58 -3.52 11.09 -6.70
C PHE A 58 -4.87 10.73 -6.07
N LEU A 59 -4.89 9.87 -5.04
CA LEU A 59 -6.12 9.55 -4.30
C LEU A 59 -6.70 10.77 -3.58
N LYS A 60 -5.85 11.62 -2.95
CA LYS A 60 -6.29 12.88 -2.30
C LYS A 60 -6.91 13.85 -3.29
N ILE A 61 -6.39 13.90 -4.52
CA ILE A 61 -6.94 14.74 -5.57
C ILE A 61 -8.27 14.16 -6.07
N LEU A 62 -8.34 12.84 -6.34
CA LEU A 62 -9.60 12.19 -6.75
C LEU A 62 -10.71 12.36 -5.72
N SER A 63 -10.37 12.36 -4.42
CA SER A 63 -11.30 12.58 -3.32
C SER A 63 -11.65 14.04 -3.04
N GLY A 64 -11.04 15.00 -3.76
CA GLY A 64 -11.25 16.42 -3.51
C GLY A 64 -10.57 16.95 -2.23
N LYS A 65 -9.76 16.13 -1.55
CA LYS A 65 -9.00 16.56 -0.35
C LYS A 65 -7.78 17.43 -0.70
N MET A 66 -7.40 17.47 -1.98
CA MET A 66 -6.28 18.27 -2.48
C MET A 66 -6.58 18.77 -3.90
N GLU A 67 -6.18 20.00 -4.20
CA GLU A 67 -6.28 20.57 -5.55
C GLU A 67 -5.05 20.18 -6.39
N ALA A 68 -5.26 19.98 -7.70
CA ALA A 68 -4.20 19.76 -8.66
C ALA A 68 -3.66 21.11 -9.17
N ASN A 69 -2.43 21.11 -9.72
CA ASN A 69 -1.88 22.31 -10.35
C ASN A 69 -2.62 22.68 -11.64
N SER A 70 -3.11 21.70 -12.39
CA SER A 70 -3.97 21.90 -13.57
C SER A 70 -4.84 20.66 -13.82
N GLY A 71 -5.87 20.84 -14.64
CA GLY A 71 -6.83 19.80 -14.98
C GLY A 71 -8.06 19.82 -14.10
N ASN A 72 -8.99 18.90 -14.38
CA ASN A 72 -10.28 18.83 -13.70
C ASN A 72 -10.61 17.38 -13.32
N ILE A 73 -11.27 17.23 -12.16
CA ILE A 73 -11.92 16.00 -11.75
C ILE A 73 -13.42 16.21 -11.85
N SER A 74 -14.12 15.24 -12.38
CA SER A 74 -15.57 15.26 -12.50
C SER A 74 -16.14 13.96 -11.94
N LEU A 75 -16.97 14.09 -10.92
CA LEU A 75 -17.85 13.04 -10.40
C LEU A 75 -19.26 13.30 -10.94
N GLU A 76 -19.95 12.26 -11.34
CA GLU A 76 -21.34 12.35 -11.84
C GLU A 76 -22.24 12.91 -10.72
N PRO A 77 -23.10 13.91 -11.03
CA PRO A 77 -23.99 14.51 -10.05
C PRO A 77 -24.89 13.48 -9.35
N GLY A 78 -25.05 13.61 -8.03
CA GLY A 78 -25.85 12.72 -7.21
C GLY A 78 -25.15 11.42 -6.78
N LYS A 79 -23.91 11.20 -7.23
CA LYS A 79 -23.09 10.03 -6.86
C LYS A 79 -22.29 10.30 -5.60
N ARG A 80 -22.19 9.27 -4.76
CA ARG A 80 -21.47 9.33 -3.47
C ARG A 80 -20.08 8.72 -3.58
N LEU A 81 -19.09 9.48 -3.16
CA LEU A 81 -17.71 9.05 -3.02
C LEU A 81 -17.39 8.84 -1.54
N SER A 82 -16.83 7.70 -1.20
CA SER A 82 -16.34 7.36 0.14
C SER A 82 -14.83 7.11 0.12
N VAL A 83 -14.15 7.49 1.19
CA VAL A 83 -12.70 7.36 1.33
C VAL A 83 -12.36 6.70 2.64
N LEU A 84 -11.53 5.66 2.62
CA LEU A 84 -10.97 5.08 3.83
C LEU A 84 -10.01 6.10 4.47
N GLU A 85 -10.30 6.48 5.70
CA GLU A 85 -9.46 7.41 6.45
C GLU A 85 -8.28 6.69 7.10
N GLN A 86 -7.11 7.36 7.12
CA GLN A 86 -5.88 6.82 7.71
C GLN A 86 -5.63 7.32 9.14
N ASP A 87 -6.31 8.39 9.56
CA ASP A 87 -6.19 8.90 10.93
C ASP A 87 -7.11 8.14 11.86
N HIS A 88 -6.56 7.19 12.59
CA HIS A 88 -7.27 6.33 13.53
C HIS A 88 -7.88 7.09 14.73
N ASN A 89 -7.49 8.34 14.95
CA ASN A 89 -7.92 9.14 16.08
C ASN A 89 -8.92 10.24 15.70
N SER A 90 -9.23 10.41 14.43
CA SER A 90 -10.14 11.46 13.94
C SER A 90 -11.55 11.39 14.53
N HIS A 91 -11.97 10.19 14.97
CA HIS A 91 -13.32 9.93 15.50
C HIS A 91 -13.35 9.57 16.99
N ASN A 92 -12.29 9.83 17.75
CA ASN A 92 -12.19 9.46 19.18
C ASN A 92 -13.33 9.96 20.07
N ALA A 93 -14.03 11.01 19.67
CA ALA A 93 -15.15 11.59 20.42
C ALA A 93 -16.50 10.88 20.20
N TYR A 94 -16.59 9.92 19.29
CA TYR A 94 -17.84 9.27 18.89
C TYR A 94 -17.84 7.80 19.28
N THR A 95 -19.04 7.20 19.36
CA THR A 95 -19.18 5.75 19.54
C THR A 95 -18.79 5.03 18.23
N ILE A 96 -18.51 3.74 18.34
CA ILE A 96 -18.15 2.92 17.19
C ILE A 96 -19.27 2.91 16.14
N ILE A 97 -20.52 2.67 16.57
CA ILE A 97 -21.66 2.63 15.65
C ILE A 97 -21.91 4.01 15.01
N ASP A 98 -21.80 5.07 15.79
CA ASP A 98 -21.98 6.44 15.32
C ASP A 98 -20.90 6.82 14.30
N THR A 99 -19.66 6.36 14.52
CA THR A 99 -18.56 6.52 13.57
C THR A 99 -18.88 5.86 12.22
N VAL A 100 -19.44 4.65 12.20
CA VAL A 100 -19.83 3.97 10.96
C VAL A 100 -20.94 4.73 10.25
N LEU A 101 -21.98 5.16 10.96
CA LEU A 101 -23.11 5.92 10.39
C LEU A 101 -22.65 7.21 9.70
N ARG A 102 -21.62 7.88 10.23
CA ARG A 102 -20.99 9.07 9.62
C ARG A 102 -20.38 8.82 8.25
N GLY A 103 -20.14 7.58 7.89
CA GLY A 103 -19.73 7.18 6.53
C GLY A 103 -20.74 7.56 5.45
N ASN A 104 -22.03 7.68 5.80
CA ASN A 104 -23.04 8.26 4.93
C ASN A 104 -23.54 9.60 5.51
N LYS A 105 -22.77 10.65 5.20
CA LYS A 105 -23.04 12.00 5.74
C LYS A 105 -24.47 12.47 5.52
N ILE A 106 -25.06 12.17 4.37
CA ILE A 106 -26.44 12.59 4.05
C ILE A 106 -27.43 11.96 5.03
N LEU A 107 -27.34 10.64 5.25
CA LEU A 107 -28.20 9.94 6.21
C LEU A 107 -27.97 10.43 7.64
N TYR A 108 -26.70 10.63 8.00
CA TYR A 108 -26.31 11.10 9.32
C TYR A 108 -26.84 12.51 9.61
N ASP A 109 -26.70 13.43 8.65
CA ASP A 109 -27.19 14.81 8.80
C ASP A 109 -28.72 14.85 8.90
N ILE A 110 -29.45 14.05 8.10
CA ILE A 110 -30.91 13.92 8.18
C ILE A 110 -31.35 13.42 9.55
N LYS A 111 -30.71 12.34 10.05
CA LYS A 111 -31.00 11.81 11.40
C LYS A 111 -30.83 12.86 12.46
N ASN A 112 -29.69 13.55 12.48
CA ASN A 112 -29.43 14.61 13.46
C ASN A 112 -30.40 15.78 13.34
N GLU A 113 -30.77 16.19 12.12
CA GLU A 113 -31.77 17.26 11.93
C GLU A 113 -33.12 16.87 12.50
N MET A 114 -33.58 15.63 12.26
CA MET A 114 -34.82 15.12 12.84
C MET A 114 -34.77 15.09 14.38
N GLU A 115 -33.66 14.55 14.94
CA GLU A 115 -33.48 14.49 16.40
C GLU A 115 -33.46 15.88 17.03
N ASN A 116 -32.80 16.86 16.41
CA ASN A 116 -32.76 18.25 16.84
C ASN A 116 -34.16 18.91 16.81
N ILE A 117 -34.95 18.62 15.77
CA ILE A 117 -36.30 19.15 15.67
C ILE A 117 -37.21 18.54 16.76
N TYR A 118 -37.11 17.22 16.96
CA TYR A 118 -37.90 16.56 18.03
C TYR A 118 -37.52 16.99 19.44
N SER A 119 -36.28 17.43 19.66
CA SER A 119 -35.81 17.91 20.97
C SER A 119 -36.25 19.35 21.32
N LYS A 120 -36.89 20.07 20.38
CA LYS A 120 -37.37 21.43 20.63
C LYS A 120 -38.51 21.43 21.62
N SER A 121 -38.47 22.34 22.57
CA SER A 121 -39.56 22.56 23.53
C SER A 121 -40.78 23.24 22.91
N ASP A 122 -40.59 23.97 21.78
CA ASP A 122 -41.59 24.75 21.06
C ASP A 122 -41.80 24.18 19.63
N PHE A 123 -42.19 22.92 19.55
CA PHE A 123 -42.43 22.23 18.28
C PHE A 123 -43.59 22.90 17.52
N SER A 124 -43.31 23.42 16.32
CA SER A 124 -44.26 24.14 15.47
C SER A 124 -44.80 23.29 14.31
N ASP A 125 -45.94 23.73 13.69
CA ASP A 125 -46.46 23.06 12.48
C ASP A 125 -45.42 22.98 11.37
N LYS A 126 -44.57 24.01 11.21
CA LYS A 126 -43.45 24.01 10.24
C LYS A 126 -42.40 22.96 10.58
N ASP A 127 -42.12 22.71 11.85
CA ASP A 127 -41.22 21.64 12.28
C ASP A 127 -41.82 20.27 11.91
N GLY A 128 -43.15 20.12 12.05
CA GLY A 128 -43.87 18.93 11.62
C GLY A 128 -43.78 18.66 10.11
N GLU A 129 -44.01 19.70 9.30
CA GLU A 129 -43.80 19.59 7.82
C GLU A 129 -42.37 19.21 7.47
N ARG A 130 -41.38 19.87 8.08
CA ARG A 130 -39.96 19.59 7.84
C ARG A 130 -39.58 18.18 8.23
N VAL A 131 -40.03 17.69 9.38
CA VAL A 131 -39.80 16.30 9.79
C VAL A 131 -40.41 15.32 8.79
N GLY A 132 -41.63 15.59 8.32
CA GLY A 132 -42.27 14.76 7.29
C GLY A 132 -41.46 14.63 5.98
N GLU A 133 -40.90 15.76 5.52
CA GLU A 133 -39.98 15.76 4.36
C GLU A 133 -38.73 14.93 4.64
N LEU A 134 -38.09 15.13 5.79
CA LEU A 134 -36.87 14.42 6.18
C LEU A 134 -37.12 12.93 6.34
N GLN A 135 -38.25 12.53 6.93
CA GLN A 135 -38.63 11.11 7.05
C GLN A 135 -38.80 10.45 5.70
N ALA A 136 -39.44 11.10 4.73
CA ALA A 136 -39.58 10.56 3.38
C ALA A 136 -38.21 10.33 2.69
N ILE A 137 -37.30 11.29 2.82
CA ILE A 137 -35.93 11.16 2.27
C ILE A 137 -35.15 10.07 3.03
N TYR A 138 -35.31 9.98 4.34
CA TYR A 138 -34.64 9.01 5.20
C TYR A 138 -35.09 7.58 4.87
N GLU A 139 -36.39 7.38 4.64
CA GLU A 139 -36.96 6.11 4.21
C GLU A 139 -36.46 5.70 2.81
N GLU A 140 -36.53 6.63 1.82
CA GLU A 140 -36.03 6.39 0.46
C GLU A 140 -34.57 5.92 0.45
N LYS A 141 -33.74 6.45 1.37
CA LYS A 141 -32.34 6.10 1.51
C LYS A 141 -32.05 4.91 2.43
N GLY A 142 -33.08 4.20 2.91
CA GLY A 142 -32.96 3.05 3.81
C GLY A 142 -32.50 3.41 5.21
N GLY A 143 -32.71 4.65 5.66
CA GLY A 143 -32.20 5.17 6.92
C GLY A 143 -32.70 4.42 8.15
N TRP A 144 -33.93 3.88 8.13
CA TRP A 144 -34.48 3.10 9.24
C TRP A 144 -33.71 1.83 9.57
N ASN A 145 -32.98 1.27 8.59
CA ASN A 145 -32.14 0.09 8.79
C ASN A 145 -30.67 0.44 9.03
N ALA A 146 -30.30 1.72 8.98
CA ALA A 146 -28.91 2.18 9.00
C ALA A 146 -28.10 1.68 10.22
N GLU A 147 -28.68 1.66 11.41
CA GLU A 147 -28.01 1.15 12.61
C GLU A 147 -27.81 -0.37 12.57
N SER A 148 -28.83 -1.10 12.09
CA SER A 148 -28.75 -2.55 11.92
C SER A 148 -27.71 -2.94 10.85
N ASP A 149 -27.68 -2.19 9.74
CA ASP A 149 -26.72 -2.40 8.66
C ASP A 149 -25.28 -2.10 9.13
N ALA A 150 -25.11 -1.02 9.92
CA ALA A 150 -23.82 -0.68 10.52
C ALA A 150 -23.36 -1.75 11.51
N ALA A 151 -24.26 -2.24 12.38
CA ALA A 151 -23.95 -3.32 13.32
C ALA A 151 -23.58 -4.62 12.61
N THR A 152 -24.32 -4.97 11.56
CA THR A 152 -24.03 -6.15 10.73
C THR A 152 -22.66 -6.03 10.06
N LEU A 153 -22.31 -4.86 9.50
CA LEU A 153 -21.03 -4.63 8.87
C LEU A 153 -19.87 -4.73 9.86
N LEU A 154 -20.03 -4.16 11.07
CA LEU A 154 -19.05 -4.28 12.16
C LEU A 154 -18.84 -5.73 12.58
N SER A 155 -19.93 -6.49 12.76
CA SER A 155 -19.87 -7.91 13.12
C SER A 155 -19.17 -8.75 12.05
N ASN A 156 -19.41 -8.47 10.77
CA ASN A 156 -18.76 -9.10 9.64
C ASN A 156 -17.24 -8.84 9.60
N LEU A 157 -16.82 -7.67 10.05
CA LEU A 157 -15.40 -7.32 10.22
C LEU A 157 -14.80 -7.85 11.54
N GLY A 158 -15.55 -8.64 12.31
CA GLY A 158 -15.10 -9.23 13.55
C GLY A 158 -15.03 -8.25 14.73
N VAL A 159 -15.78 -7.14 14.68
CA VAL A 159 -15.96 -6.24 15.83
C VAL A 159 -17.13 -6.74 16.66
N ASN A 160 -16.86 -7.17 17.90
CA ASN A 160 -17.88 -7.72 18.78
C ASN A 160 -18.95 -6.68 19.13
N GLU A 161 -20.22 -7.10 19.21
CA GLU A 161 -21.36 -6.24 19.54
C GLU A 161 -21.19 -5.47 20.85
N SER A 162 -20.50 -6.05 21.85
CA SER A 162 -20.19 -5.38 23.12
C SER A 162 -19.37 -4.10 22.99
N PHE A 163 -18.71 -3.91 21.84
CA PHE A 163 -17.94 -2.70 21.55
C PHE A 163 -18.75 -1.62 20.83
N HIS A 164 -19.86 -1.96 20.16
CA HIS A 164 -20.58 -1.04 19.25
C HIS A 164 -20.98 0.28 19.90
N LEU A 165 -21.34 0.27 21.19
CA LEU A 165 -21.73 1.47 21.95
C LEU A 165 -20.55 2.12 22.70
N LYS A 166 -19.35 1.51 22.70
CA LYS A 166 -18.17 2.13 23.29
C LYS A 166 -17.66 3.28 22.44
N SER A 167 -16.97 4.21 23.08
CA SER A 167 -16.28 5.29 22.40
C SER A 167 -15.06 4.79 21.65
N MET A 168 -14.72 5.41 20.51
CA MET A 168 -13.54 5.09 19.72
C MET A 168 -12.23 5.21 20.51
N ASN A 169 -12.15 6.07 21.54
CA ASN A 169 -10.96 6.20 22.37
C ASN A 169 -10.79 5.07 23.39
N GLU A 170 -11.84 4.26 23.64
CA GLU A 170 -11.82 3.16 24.60
C GLU A 170 -11.39 1.82 23.96
N VAL A 171 -11.15 1.81 22.67
CA VAL A 171 -10.79 0.60 21.93
C VAL A 171 -9.39 0.69 21.33
N GLU A 172 -8.78 -0.47 21.15
CA GLU A 172 -7.45 -0.59 20.61
C GLU A 172 -7.35 -0.23 19.12
N GLY A 173 -6.14 0.09 18.67
CA GLY A 173 -5.88 0.55 17.30
C GLY A 173 -6.40 -0.39 16.20
N TYR A 174 -6.24 -1.71 16.38
CA TYR A 174 -6.70 -2.69 15.39
C TYR A 174 -8.24 -2.70 15.23
N ILE A 175 -9.00 -2.42 16.31
CA ILE A 175 -10.46 -2.28 16.23
C ILE A 175 -10.82 -0.97 15.50
N LYS A 176 -10.09 0.12 15.78
CA LYS A 176 -10.32 1.41 15.10
C LYS A 176 -10.18 1.28 13.59
N VAL A 177 -9.16 0.53 13.11
CA VAL A 177 -8.96 0.29 11.67
C VAL A 177 -10.17 -0.41 11.05
N LYS A 178 -10.70 -1.44 11.71
CA LYS A 178 -11.91 -2.16 11.26
C LYS A 178 -13.15 -1.26 11.25
N VAL A 179 -13.29 -0.39 12.24
CA VAL A 179 -14.40 0.59 12.30
C VAL A 179 -14.30 1.62 11.18
N LEU A 180 -13.12 2.16 10.89
CA LEU A 180 -12.93 3.09 9.77
C LEU A 180 -13.16 2.41 8.42
N LEU A 181 -12.81 1.13 8.30
CA LEU A 181 -13.14 0.35 7.12
C LEU A 181 -14.66 0.20 6.99
N ALA A 182 -15.36 -0.18 8.07
CA ALA A 182 -16.83 -0.21 8.10
C ALA A 182 -17.44 1.14 7.70
N GLN A 183 -16.94 2.24 8.24
CA GLN A 183 -17.35 3.60 7.89
C GLN A 183 -17.24 3.87 6.39
N ALA A 184 -16.10 3.51 5.79
CA ALA A 184 -15.86 3.72 4.35
C ALA A 184 -16.82 2.89 3.47
N LEU A 185 -17.13 1.67 3.88
CA LEU A 185 -18.02 0.74 3.16
C LEU A 185 -19.51 1.04 3.37
N PHE A 186 -19.86 1.72 4.45
CA PHE A 186 -21.24 1.90 4.88
C PHE A 186 -22.10 2.64 3.86
N GLY A 187 -23.31 2.09 3.66
CA GLY A 187 -24.32 2.67 2.77
C GLY A 187 -23.99 2.55 1.28
N ASN A 188 -23.17 1.58 0.88
CA ASN A 188 -22.88 1.22 -0.52
C ASN A 188 -22.49 2.42 -1.41
N PRO A 189 -21.31 3.04 -1.23
CA PRO A 189 -20.88 4.20 -2.01
C PRO A 189 -20.74 3.89 -3.50
N ASP A 190 -21.04 4.85 -4.39
CA ASP A 190 -20.84 4.70 -5.83
C ASP A 190 -19.36 4.63 -6.22
N VAL A 191 -18.50 5.33 -5.47
CA VAL A 191 -17.05 5.28 -5.60
C VAL A 191 -16.43 5.08 -4.22
N LEU A 192 -15.63 4.04 -4.08
CA LEU A 192 -14.87 3.73 -2.86
C LEU A 192 -13.37 3.94 -3.14
N ILE A 193 -12.72 4.80 -2.36
CA ILE A 193 -11.27 5.04 -2.45
C ILE A 193 -10.60 4.51 -1.19
N MET A 194 -9.59 3.64 -1.35
CA MET A 194 -8.84 3.06 -0.24
C MET A 194 -7.34 3.17 -0.48
N ASP A 195 -6.61 3.65 0.52
CA ASP A 195 -5.15 3.72 0.52
C ASP A 195 -4.62 2.73 1.57
N GLU A 196 -3.97 1.66 1.10
CA GLU A 196 -3.41 0.56 1.91
C GLU A 196 -4.42 -0.09 2.87
N PRO A 197 -5.58 -0.58 2.38
CA PRO A 197 -6.66 -1.08 3.25
C PRO A 197 -6.32 -2.39 3.97
N THR A 198 -5.29 -3.12 3.55
CA THR A 198 -4.85 -4.39 4.15
C THR A 198 -3.91 -4.20 5.34
N ASN A 199 -3.35 -2.99 5.50
CA ASN A 199 -2.46 -2.71 6.63
C ASN A 199 -3.21 -2.83 7.95
N ASP A 200 -2.55 -3.41 8.94
CA ASP A 200 -3.08 -3.61 10.31
C ASP A 200 -4.35 -4.47 10.42
N LEU A 201 -4.81 -5.09 9.33
CA LEU A 201 -5.90 -6.07 9.35
C LEU A 201 -5.36 -7.49 9.59
N ASP A 202 -6.15 -8.31 10.29
CA ASP A 202 -5.91 -9.74 10.37
C ASP A 202 -6.33 -10.47 9.08
N TYR A 203 -5.83 -11.70 8.93
CA TYR A 203 -6.06 -12.50 7.72
C TYR A 203 -7.55 -12.75 7.42
N GLU A 204 -8.37 -13.01 8.45
CA GLU A 204 -9.81 -13.27 8.27
C GLU A 204 -10.51 -12.01 7.73
N THR A 205 -10.15 -10.84 8.26
CA THR A 205 -10.68 -9.54 7.80
C THR A 205 -10.23 -9.23 6.37
N ILE A 206 -8.98 -9.53 6.01
CA ILE A 206 -8.49 -9.34 4.62
C ILE A 206 -9.28 -10.24 3.66
N MET A 207 -9.45 -11.54 3.95
CA MET A 207 -10.23 -12.44 3.12
C MET A 207 -11.70 -11.99 2.99
N TRP A 208 -12.28 -11.49 4.07
CA TRP A 208 -13.63 -10.94 4.01
C TRP A 208 -13.68 -9.70 3.09
N LEU A 209 -12.72 -8.80 3.20
CA LEU A 209 -12.61 -7.60 2.36
C LEU A 209 -12.43 -7.95 0.89
N GLU A 210 -11.58 -8.94 0.56
CA GLU A 210 -11.41 -9.45 -0.80
C GLU A 210 -12.75 -9.92 -1.39
N ASN A 211 -13.48 -10.76 -0.65
CA ASN A 211 -14.78 -11.26 -1.06
C ASN A 211 -15.81 -10.13 -1.20
N PHE A 212 -15.80 -9.16 -0.29
CA PHE A 212 -16.68 -7.99 -0.35
C PHE A 212 -16.43 -7.19 -1.62
N ILE A 213 -15.17 -6.84 -1.91
CA ILE A 213 -14.81 -6.03 -3.09
C ILE A 213 -15.07 -6.80 -4.39
N ALA A 214 -14.80 -8.10 -4.44
CA ALA A 214 -15.06 -8.94 -5.61
C ALA A 214 -16.54 -8.95 -6.00
N ASN A 215 -17.45 -8.79 -5.02
CA ASN A 215 -18.90 -8.72 -5.23
C ASN A 215 -19.45 -7.28 -5.24
N PHE A 216 -18.59 -6.28 -5.15
CA PHE A 216 -19.00 -4.89 -5.09
C PHE A 216 -19.35 -4.37 -6.48
N GLU A 217 -20.60 -4.00 -6.70
CA GLU A 217 -21.13 -3.62 -8.02
C GLU A 217 -20.71 -2.23 -8.49
N ASN A 218 -20.20 -1.40 -7.58
CA ASN A 218 -19.79 -0.03 -7.84
C ASN A 218 -18.28 0.08 -8.17
N THR A 219 -17.73 1.28 -8.20
CA THR A 219 -16.32 1.52 -8.51
C THR A 219 -15.45 1.49 -7.26
N VAL A 220 -14.38 0.73 -7.28
CA VAL A 220 -13.34 0.73 -6.26
C VAL A 220 -12.04 1.26 -6.84
N ILE A 221 -11.35 2.14 -6.11
CA ILE A 221 -10.01 2.62 -6.42
C ILE A 221 -9.14 2.32 -5.20
N VAL A 222 -8.14 1.48 -5.37
CA VAL A 222 -7.31 1.00 -4.26
C VAL A 222 -5.83 1.17 -4.54
N VAL A 223 -5.09 1.64 -3.55
CA VAL A 223 -3.63 1.51 -3.48
C VAL A 223 -3.33 0.38 -2.51
N SER A 224 -2.52 -0.58 -2.90
CA SER A 224 -2.02 -1.62 -1.99
C SER A 224 -0.64 -2.09 -2.43
N HIS A 225 0.15 -2.52 -1.46
CA HIS A 225 1.42 -3.23 -1.65
C HIS A 225 1.27 -4.76 -1.49
N ASP A 226 0.07 -5.23 -1.19
CA ASP A 226 -0.26 -6.64 -1.17
C ASP A 226 -0.64 -7.13 -2.58
N ARG A 227 0.24 -7.99 -3.15
CA ARG A 227 0.04 -8.54 -4.50
C ARG A 227 -1.14 -9.50 -4.58
N HIS A 228 -1.31 -10.32 -3.53
CA HIS A 228 -2.41 -11.28 -3.47
C HIS A 228 -3.74 -10.55 -3.49
N PHE A 229 -3.85 -9.52 -2.64
CA PHE A 229 -5.02 -8.66 -2.60
C PHE A 229 -5.30 -7.99 -3.95
N LEU A 230 -4.27 -7.38 -4.59
CA LEU A 230 -4.43 -6.76 -5.92
C LEU A 230 -4.83 -7.78 -7.00
N ASP A 231 -4.33 -9.01 -6.93
CA ASP A 231 -4.71 -10.06 -7.87
C ASP A 231 -6.14 -10.57 -7.64
N ALA A 232 -6.58 -10.64 -6.39
CA ALA A 232 -7.90 -11.10 -6.02
C ALA A 232 -9.01 -10.10 -6.40
N VAL A 233 -8.76 -8.78 -6.23
CA VAL A 233 -9.82 -7.79 -6.32
C VAL A 233 -9.77 -6.91 -7.58
N CYS A 234 -8.59 -6.67 -8.18
CA CYS A 234 -8.46 -5.69 -9.25
C CYS A 234 -8.86 -6.25 -10.61
N THR A 235 -9.70 -5.49 -11.32
CA THR A 235 -10.04 -5.71 -12.73
C THR A 235 -9.13 -4.89 -13.67
N HIS A 236 -8.54 -3.81 -13.14
CA HIS A 236 -7.67 -2.90 -13.87
C HIS A 236 -6.51 -2.44 -12.98
N ILE A 237 -5.36 -2.22 -13.60
CA ILE A 237 -4.18 -1.65 -12.95
C ILE A 237 -3.84 -0.30 -13.58
N SER A 238 -3.67 0.72 -12.74
CA SER A 238 -3.20 2.05 -13.12
C SER A 238 -1.79 2.27 -12.57
N ASP A 239 -0.82 2.27 -13.47
CA ASP A 239 0.59 2.33 -13.14
C ASP A 239 1.12 3.76 -13.23
N ILE A 240 1.59 4.31 -12.11
CA ILE A 240 2.23 5.63 -12.03
C ILE A 240 3.74 5.47 -12.21
N ASP A 241 4.22 5.72 -13.42
CA ASP A 241 5.65 5.69 -13.75
C ASP A 241 6.00 6.75 -14.79
N PHE A 242 7.26 7.25 -14.79
CA PHE A 242 7.75 8.27 -15.70
C PHE A 242 6.94 9.59 -15.75
N GLY A 243 6.25 9.92 -14.65
CA GLY A 243 5.39 11.10 -14.57
C GLY A 243 4.08 10.96 -15.37
N LYS A 244 3.66 9.74 -15.67
CA LYS A 244 2.40 9.41 -16.35
C LYS A 244 1.64 8.36 -15.57
N ILE A 245 0.35 8.26 -15.84
CA ILE A 245 -0.49 7.16 -15.34
C ILE A 245 -0.94 6.35 -16.55
N ASN A 246 -0.44 5.11 -16.64
CA ASN A 246 -0.80 4.17 -17.68
C ASN A 246 -1.84 3.19 -17.13
N HIS A 247 -2.88 2.95 -17.92
CA HIS A 247 -4.02 2.13 -17.52
C HIS A 247 -4.04 0.81 -18.28
N TYR A 248 -4.17 -0.29 -17.55
CA TYR A 248 -4.15 -1.66 -18.07
C TYR A 248 -5.40 -2.40 -17.61
N SER A 249 -6.03 -3.15 -18.50
CA SER A 249 -7.08 -4.10 -18.13
C SER A 249 -6.44 -5.41 -17.69
N GLY A 250 -6.94 -5.97 -16.60
CA GLY A 250 -6.40 -7.16 -15.95
C GLY A 250 -5.93 -6.89 -14.52
N ASN A 251 -5.60 -7.95 -13.79
CA ASN A 251 -5.09 -7.90 -12.42
C ASN A 251 -3.58 -7.59 -12.37
N TYR A 252 -3.00 -7.62 -11.17
CA TYR A 252 -1.59 -7.31 -10.96
C TYR A 252 -0.64 -8.28 -11.68
N SER A 253 -0.89 -9.58 -11.62
CA SER A 253 -0.06 -10.60 -12.28
C SER A 253 -0.04 -10.41 -13.80
N PHE A 254 -1.19 -10.17 -14.41
CA PHE A 254 -1.28 -9.88 -15.85
C PHE A 254 -0.51 -8.60 -16.23
N TRP A 255 -0.66 -7.53 -15.44
CA TRP A 255 0.11 -6.30 -15.63
C TRP A 255 1.62 -6.56 -15.52
N TYR A 256 2.04 -7.30 -14.48
CA TYR A 256 3.46 -7.60 -14.23
C TYR A 256 4.10 -8.33 -15.41
N GLU A 257 3.49 -9.42 -15.87
CA GLU A 257 3.97 -10.19 -17.03
C GLU A 257 4.02 -9.33 -18.31
N SER A 258 2.95 -8.57 -18.58
CA SER A 258 2.86 -7.68 -19.74
C SER A 258 3.93 -6.58 -19.70
N SER A 259 4.18 -5.98 -18.54
CA SER A 259 5.18 -4.94 -18.35
C SER A 259 6.61 -5.48 -18.54
N GLN A 260 6.89 -6.68 -18.02
CA GLN A 260 8.18 -7.37 -18.22
C GLN A 260 8.43 -7.69 -19.70
N LEU A 261 7.42 -8.20 -20.39
CA LEU A 261 7.51 -8.48 -21.82
C LEU A 261 7.78 -7.21 -22.64
N ALA A 262 7.02 -6.16 -22.38
CA ALA A 262 7.21 -4.86 -23.05
C ALA A 262 8.61 -4.27 -22.80
N SER A 263 9.11 -4.38 -21.57
CA SER A 263 10.47 -3.93 -21.21
C SER A 263 11.53 -4.71 -21.97
N ARG A 264 11.43 -6.04 -22.01
CA ARG A 264 12.37 -6.91 -22.79
C ARG A 264 12.34 -6.59 -24.29
N GLN A 265 11.15 -6.38 -24.86
CA GLN A 265 10.99 -6.02 -26.27
C GLN A 265 11.65 -4.67 -26.57
N ARG A 266 11.44 -3.64 -25.74
CA ARG A 266 12.08 -2.32 -25.89
C ARG A 266 13.61 -2.43 -25.81
N GLN A 267 14.15 -3.18 -24.83
CA GLN A 267 15.57 -3.38 -24.70
C GLN A 267 16.17 -4.05 -25.95
N GLN A 268 15.49 -5.07 -26.49
CA GLN A 268 15.94 -5.74 -27.72
C GLN A 268 15.87 -4.82 -28.94
N GLN A 269 14.80 -4.01 -29.05
CA GLN A 269 14.66 -3.03 -30.15
C GLN A 269 15.76 -1.97 -30.08
N ASN A 270 16.03 -1.42 -28.88
CA ASN A 270 17.09 -0.43 -28.70
C ASN A 270 18.47 -1.02 -29.01
N LYS A 271 18.76 -2.24 -28.52
CA LYS A 271 20.02 -2.92 -28.82
C LYS A 271 20.24 -3.08 -30.34
N LYS A 272 19.20 -3.52 -31.05
CA LYS A 272 19.26 -3.63 -32.53
C LYS A 272 19.43 -2.24 -33.21
N ALA A 273 18.78 -1.22 -32.68
CA ALA A 273 18.89 0.16 -33.20
C ALA A 273 20.30 0.73 -32.94
N GLU A 274 20.88 0.49 -31.77
CA GLU A 274 22.26 0.88 -31.43
C GLU A 274 23.30 0.15 -32.30
N GLU A 275 23.16 -1.17 -32.47
CA GLU A 275 24.02 -1.96 -33.37
C GLU A 275 23.95 -1.42 -34.79
N LYS A 276 22.75 -1.14 -35.28
CA LYS A 276 22.53 -0.56 -36.60
C LYS A 276 23.11 0.85 -36.74
N LYS A 277 22.96 1.68 -35.71
CA LYS A 277 23.56 3.03 -35.63
C LYS A 277 25.11 2.91 -35.76
N LYS A 278 25.72 2.01 -34.98
CA LYS A 278 27.16 1.78 -34.97
C LYS A 278 27.66 1.34 -36.34
N GLU A 279 26.99 0.39 -37.02
CA GLU A 279 27.32 -0.04 -38.39
C GLU A 279 27.29 1.13 -39.39
N LEU A 280 26.24 1.99 -39.28
CA LEU A 280 26.09 3.16 -40.15
C LEU A 280 27.17 4.20 -39.88
N GLU A 281 27.53 4.46 -38.63
CA GLU A 281 28.58 5.38 -38.20
C GLU A 281 29.96 4.90 -38.68
N GLU A 282 30.27 3.61 -38.53
CA GLU A 282 31.51 3.04 -39.06
C GLU A 282 31.63 3.17 -40.58
N PHE A 283 30.52 2.95 -41.30
CA PHE A 283 30.50 3.15 -42.75
C PHE A 283 30.72 4.63 -43.10
N ILE A 284 30.06 5.57 -42.44
CA ILE A 284 30.22 7.00 -42.67
C ILE A 284 31.67 7.42 -42.41
N SER A 285 32.26 6.95 -41.28
CA SER A 285 33.66 7.24 -40.93
C SER A 285 34.65 6.76 -42.02
N ARG A 286 34.48 5.52 -42.55
CA ARG A 286 35.35 4.95 -43.56
C ARG A 286 35.26 5.62 -44.93
N PHE A 287 34.08 6.20 -45.27
CA PHE A 287 33.80 6.66 -46.63
C PHE A 287 33.45 8.15 -46.73
N SER A 288 33.49 8.91 -45.64
CA SER A 288 33.17 10.34 -45.61
C SER A 288 34.07 11.19 -46.55
N ALA A 289 35.35 10.82 -46.67
CA ALA A 289 36.33 11.52 -47.52
C ALA A 289 36.31 11.08 -48.99
N ASN A 290 35.55 10.05 -49.37
CA ASN A 290 35.53 9.50 -50.73
C ASN A 290 34.38 10.16 -51.55
N VAL A 291 34.76 10.96 -52.56
CA VAL A 291 33.81 11.72 -53.42
C VAL A 291 32.79 10.79 -54.11
N ALA A 292 33.19 9.61 -54.56
CA ALA A 292 32.30 8.67 -55.24
C ALA A 292 31.25 8.03 -54.30
N LYS A 293 31.53 7.96 -52.99
CA LYS A 293 30.63 7.39 -51.97
C LYS A 293 29.95 8.43 -51.07
N SER A 294 30.22 9.72 -51.31
CA SER A 294 29.64 10.85 -50.54
C SER A 294 28.10 10.84 -50.49
N LYS A 295 27.44 10.55 -51.62
CA LYS A 295 25.96 10.40 -51.66
C LYS A 295 25.47 9.26 -50.81
N GLN A 296 26.20 8.13 -50.74
CA GLN A 296 25.84 6.99 -49.87
C GLN A 296 26.03 7.31 -48.38
N ALA A 297 27.13 8.03 -48.06
CA ALA A 297 27.37 8.49 -46.69
C ALA A 297 26.25 9.46 -46.21
N THR A 298 25.82 10.39 -47.05
CA THR A 298 24.73 11.32 -46.79
C THR A 298 23.40 10.57 -46.60
N SER A 299 23.09 9.58 -47.43
CA SER A 299 21.89 8.74 -47.30
C SER A 299 21.87 8.00 -45.97
N ARG A 300 23.03 7.44 -45.54
CA ARG A 300 23.15 6.72 -44.26
C ARG A 300 23.07 7.66 -43.06
N LYS A 301 23.57 8.89 -43.18
CA LYS A 301 23.39 9.91 -42.16
C LYS A 301 21.91 10.22 -41.91
N LYS A 302 21.11 10.34 -42.99
CA LYS A 302 19.65 10.45 -42.90
C LYS A 302 18.96 9.21 -42.33
N MET A 303 19.56 8.01 -42.53
CA MET A 303 19.04 6.80 -41.87
C MET A 303 19.27 6.83 -40.36
N ILE A 304 20.44 7.30 -39.89
CA ILE A 304 20.69 7.49 -38.45
C ILE A 304 19.70 8.47 -37.83
N GLU A 305 19.42 9.61 -38.50
CA GLU A 305 18.43 10.59 -38.05
C GLU A 305 17.01 10.02 -37.94
N LYS A 306 16.70 8.98 -38.73
CA LYS A 306 15.42 8.26 -38.72
C LYS A 306 15.39 7.08 -37.74
N LEU A 307 16.53 6.64 -37.22
CA LEU A 307 16.59 5.60 -36.21
C LEU A 307 16.05 6.18 -34.90
N ASN A 308 14.84 5.78 -34.60
CA ASN A 308 14.19 6.15 -33.33
C ASN A 308 14.80 5.30 -32.21
N ILE A 309 15.93 5.74 -31.65
CA ILE A 309 16.44 5.18 -30.41
C ILE A 309 15.68 5.88 -29.31
N GLU A 310 14.62 5.23 -28.84
CA GLU A 310 13.93 5.73 -27.65
C GLU A 310 14.91 5.75 -26.48
N GLU A 311 15.19 6.93 -25.93
CA GLU A 311 15.86 7.02 -24.65
C GLU A 311 15.02 6.26 -23.63
N ILE A 312 15.45 5.06 -23.27
CA ILE A 312 14.84 4.31 -22.17
C ILE A 312 15.15 5.12 -20.91
N LYS A 313 14.23 5.98 -20.51
CA LYS A 313 14.32 6.59 -19.19
C LYS A 313 14.33 5.44 -18.18
N PRO A 314 15.30 5.38 -17.25
CA PRO A 314 15.30 4.37 -16.23
C PRO A 314 14.00 4.47 -15.45
N SER A 315 13.32 3.33 -15.25
CA SER A 315 12.10 3.29 -14.45
C SER A 315 12.36 3.93 -13.09
N SER A 316 11.37 4.60 -12.54
CA SER A 316 11.41 5.11 -11.17
C SER A 316 11.46 3.97 -10.14
N ARG A 317 11.12 2.75 -10.55
CA ARG A 317 11.20 1.56 -9.72
C ARG A 317 12.64 1.13 -9.50
N ARG A 318 13.03 1.10 -8.24
CA ARG A 318 14.35 0.66 -7.79
C ARG A 318 14.17 -0.49 -6.83
N TYR A 319 14.89 -1.57 -7.06
CA TYR A 319 14.88 -2.74 -6.19
C TYR A 319 16.03 -2.65 -5.20
N PRO A 320 15.78 -2.74 -3.89
CA PRO A 320 16.87 -2.86 -2.94
C PRO A 320 17.59 -4.22 -3.13
N ALA A 321 18.86 -4.26 -2.78
CA ALA A 321 19.65 -5.50 -2.81
C ALA A 321 19.68 -6.11 -1.41
N ILE A 322 18.65 -6.89 -1.06
CA ILE A 322 18.54 -7.57 0.23
C ILE A 322 19.25 -8.92 0.12
N ILE A 323 20.43 -9.05 0.72
CA ILE A 323 21.27 -10.26 0.67
C ILE A 323 21.76 -10.54 2.07
N PHE A 324 21.20 -11.55 2.73
CA PHE A 324 21.68 -12.03 4.02
C PHE A 324 22.84 -13.01 3.83
N LYS A 325 23.97 -12.73 4.48
CA LYS A 325 25.13 -13.61 4.52
C LYS A 325 25.40 -13.93 5.97
N GLN A 326 25.42 -15.21 6.29
CA GLN A 326 25.77 -15.67 7.64
C GLN A 326 27.30 -15.66 7.83
N GLU A 327 27.76 -15.32 9.01
CA GLU A 327 29.17 -15.39 9.41
C GLU A 327 29.60 -16.83 9.64
N ARG A 328 28.72 -17.65 10.26
CA ARG A 328 28.92 -19.07 10.50
C ARG A 328 27.61 -19.82 10.30
N GLU A 329 27.70 -21.10 9.99
CA GLU A 329 26.53 -21.96 9.92
C GLU A 329 25.95 -22.22 11.31
N ALA A 330 24.63 -22.30 11.38
CA ALA A 330 23.94 -22.73 12.60
C ALA A 330 24.10 -24.26 12.79
N GLY A 331 24.11 -24.69 14.03
CA GLY A 331 24.03 -26.11 14.41
C GLY A 331 22.65 -26.69 14.12
N ASN A 332 22.47 -28.01 14.42
CA ASN A 332 21.20 -28.69 14.13
C ASN A 332 20.04 -28.19 14.97
N GLN A 333 20.27 -27.89 16.25
CA GLN A 333 19.26 -27.34 17.16
C GLN A 333 19.28 -25.83 17.07
N ILE A 334 18.15 -25.24 16.69
CA ILE A 334 18.00 -23.79 16.54
C ILE A 334 17.30 -23.20 17.75
N LEU A 335 16.09 -23.67 18.05
CA LEU A 335 15.27 -23.14 19.14
C LEU A 335 14.45 -24.28 19.75
N ASN A 336 14.46 -24.37 21.06
CA ASN A 336 13.63 -25.28 21.82
C ASN A 336 12.70 -24.48 22.72
N ILE A 337 11.39 -24.71 22.60
CA ILE A 337 10.36 -24.05 23.41
C ILE A 337 9.57 -25.10 24.14
N LYS A 338 9.32 -24.87 25.41
CA LYS A 338 8.58 -25.78 26.25
C LYS A 338 7.59 -25.03 27.14
N ASP A 339 6.32 -25.43 27.03
CA ASP A 339 5.20 -24.98 27.86
C ASP A 339 5.12 -23.44 27.97
N LEU A 340 5.41 -22.71 26.86
CA LEU A 340 5.42 -21.25 26.85
C LEU A 340 3.99 -20.71 26.92
N LYS A 341 3.77 -19.79 27.87
CA LYS A 341 2.48 -19.17 28.13
C LYS A 341 2.67 -17.68 28.40
N TYR A 342 1.74 -16.85 27.91
CA TYR A 342 1.76 -15.42 28.14
C TYR A 342 0.37 -14.84 28.27
N SER A 343 0.22 -13.91 29.24
CA SER A 343 -1.01 -13.14 29.47
C SER A 343 -0.67 -11.66 29.52
N LEU A 344 -1.43 -10.84 28.82
CA LEU A 344 -1.31 -9.38 28.81
C LEU A 344 -2.48 -8.77 29.60
N GLU A 345 -2.17 -8.02 30.66
CA GLU A 345 -3.18 -7.36 31.51
C GLU A 345 -4.32 -8.29 32.00
N GLY A 346 -3.99 -9.56 32.20
CA GLY A 346 -4.95 -10.60 32.63
C GLY A 346 -5.68 -11.30 31.48
N GLU A 347 -5.51 -10.91 30.25
CA GLU A 347 -5.99 -11.59 29.05
C GLU A 347 -4.97 -12.64 28.60
N LEU A 348 -5.38 -13.90 28.44
CA LEU A 348 -4.54 -14.98 27.96
C LEU A 348 -4.35 -14.85 26.43
N LEU A 349 -3.12 -14.55 25.98
CA LEU A 349 -2.80 -14.45 24.54
C LEU A 349 -2.42 -15.80 23.94
N PHE A 350 -1.64 -16.62 24.66
CA PHE A 350 -1.32 -17.99 24.26
C PHE A 350 -0.94 -18.85 25.46
N ASP A 351 -1.14 -20.16 25.34
CA ASP A 351 -0.86 -21.17 26.38
C ASP A 351 -0.27 -22.42 25.78
N ASN A 352 0.61 -23.07 26.55
CA ASN A 352 1.19 -24.39 26.26
C ASN A 352 1.84 -24.51 24.86
N ILE A 353 2.58 -23.49 24.44
CA ILE A 353 3.34 -23.56 23.18
C ILE A 353 4.60 -24.38 23.42
N THR A 354 4.71 -25.52 22.72
CA THR A 354 5.85 -26.43 22.81
C THR A 354 6.23 -26.91 21.42
N PHE A 355 7.46 -26.61 20.98
CA PHE A 355 8.03 -27.10 19.71
C PHE A 355 9.55 -26.92 19.67
N ASN A 356 10.18 -27.60 18.71
CA ASN A 356 11.60 -27.49 18.43
C ASN A 356 11.80 -27.08 16.99
N LEU A 357 12.75 -26.15 16.73
CA LEU A 357 13.21 -25.80 15.41
C LEU A 357 14.58 -26.40 15.14
N VAL A 358 14.74 -26.93 13.93
CA VAL A 358 16.01 -27.47 13.43
C VAL A 358 16.55 -26.66 12.26
N LYS A 359 17.84 -26.87 11.95
CA LYS A 359 18.52 -26.16 10.87
C LYS A 359 17.81 -26.31 9.53
N GLY A 360 17.57 -25.19 8.86
CA GLY A 360 16.96 -25.11 7.53
C GLY A 360 15.45 -24.98 7.51
N GLU A 361 14.79 -25.07 8.66
CA GLU A 361 13.34 -24.84 8.74
C GLU A 361 12.99 -23.35 8.58
N LYS A 362 11.86 -23.13 7.90
CA LYS A 362 11.18 -21.84 7.82
C LYS A 362 9.81 -22.01 8.44
N VAL A 363 9.53 -21.27 9.50
CA VAL A 363 8.28 -21.36 10.26
C VAL A 363 7.54 -20.04 10.18
N VAL A 364 6.24 -20.11 9.94
CA VAL A 364 5.33 -18.96 9.94
C VAL A 364 4.34 -19.15 11.10
N PHE A 365 4.16 -18.09 11.88
CA PHE A 365 3.21 -18.06 12.98
C PHE A 365 1.98 -17.27 12.56
N PHE A 366 0.81 -17.85 12.77
CA PHE A 366 -0.49 -17.23 12.53
C PHE A 366 -1.29 -17.14 13.82
N SER A 367 -1.91 -16.01 14.07
CA SER A 367 -2.87 -15.81 15.14
C SER A 367 -4.02 -14.93 14.67
N LYS A 368 -5.20 -15.10 15.28
CA LYS A 368 -6.31 -14.14 15.15
C LYS A 368 -5.97 -12.82 15.82
N ASP A 369 -5.22 -12.90 16.93
CA ASP A 369 -4.70 -11.75 17.65
C ASP A 369 -3.21 -11.55 17.30
N LYS A 370 -2.90 -10.50 16.56
CA LYS A 370 -1.53 -10.16 16.17
C LYS A 370 -0.62 -9.92 17.38
N ARG A 371 -1.19 -9.42 18.52
CA ARG A 371 -0.44 -9.19 19.75
C ARG A 371 0.22 -10.46 20.24
N ALA A 372 -0.44 -11.62 20.07
CA ALA A 372 0.10 -12.92 20.48
C ALA A 372 1.41 -13.26 19.73
N VAL A 373 1.45 -13.03 18.42
CA VAL A 373 2.66 -13.31 17.60
C VAL A 373 3.78 -12.33 17.96
N THR A 374 3.48 -11.04 18.05
CA THR A 374 4.46 -10.02 18.43
C THR A 374 5.06 -10.31 19.81
N LYS A 375 4.22 -10.60 20.82
CA LYS A 375 4.68 -10.95 22.17
C LYS A 375 5.51 -12.23 22.19
N PHE A 376 5.12 -13.24 21.42
CA PHE A 376 5.92 -14.44 21.23
C PHE A 376 7.32 -14.11 20.69
N PHE A 377 7.42 -13.24 19.66
CA PHE A 377 8.71 -12.83 19.12
C PHE A 377 9.53 -11.96 20.10
N GLU A 378 8.90 -11.08 20.86
CA GLU A 378 9.55 -10.28 21.90
C GLU A 378 10.15 -11.20 22.99
N ILE A 379 9.41 -12.23 23.45
CA ILE A 379 9.89 -13.20 24.42
C ILE A 379 11.14 -13.92 23.93
N ILE A 380 11.10 -14.53 22.74
CA ILE A 380 12.24 -15.31 22.23
C ILE A 380 13.43 -14.40 21.84
N ASN A 381 13.23 -13.09 21.74
CA ASN A 381 14.29 -12.10 21.53
C ASN A 381 14.78 -11.43 22.81
N ASP A 382 14.29 -11.85 23.99
CA ASP A 382 14.66 -11.33 25.31
C ASP A 382 14.18 -9.89 25.57
N GLU A 383 13.21 -9.38 24.79
CA GLU A 383 12.62 -8.05 24.94
C GLU A 383 11.46 -8.06 25.97
N GLU A 384 10.72 -9.18 26.09
CA GLU A 384 9.72 -9.40 27.12
C GLU A 384 10.20 -10.49 28.10
N LYS A 385 10.01 -10.29 29.41
CA LYS A 385 10.53 -11.16 30.46
C LYS A 385 9.45 -11.76 31.37
N ASP A 386 8.24 -11.23 31.32
CA ASP A 386 7.13 -11.68 32.16
C ASP A 386 6.33 -12.76 31.43
N PHE A 387 6.81 -14.00 31.46
CA PHE A 387 6.17 -15.15 30.82
C PHE A 387 6.38 -16.46 31.66
N GLU A 388 5.52 -17.44 31.44
CA GLU A 388 5.66 -18.80 31.99
C GLU A 388 6.24 -19.74 30.92
N GLY A 389 6.92 -20.80 31.34
CA GLY A 389 7.57 -21.75 30.45
C GLY A 389 9.07 -21.50 30.26
N LYS A 390 9.65 -22.09 29.21
CA LYS A 390 11.09 -21.98 28.92
C LYS A 390 11.34 -21.98 27.43
N PHE A 391 12.35 -21.23 27.01
CA PHE A 391 12.92 -21.36 25.69
C PHE A 391 14.45 -21.35 25.74
N GLU A 392 15.08 -22.02 24.79
CA GLU A 392 16.54 -22.10 24.70
C GLU A 392 16.97 -22.03 23.21
N TRP A 393 17.85 -21.08 22.90
CA TRP A 393 18.50 -21.02 21.62
C TRP A 393 19.71 -21.93 21.53
N GLY A 394 19.94 -22.53 20.38
CA GLY A 394 21.13 -23.33 20.13
C GLY A 394 22.42 -22.49 20.31
N ILE A 395 23.49 -23.12 20.86
CA ILE A 395 24.75 -22.46 21.22
C ILE A 395 25.40 -21.72 20.03
N THR A 396 25.16 -22.17 18.78
CA THR A 396 25.75 -21.60 17.58
C THR A 396 24.85 -20.56 16.91
N THR A 397 23.67 -20.27 17.46
CA THR A 397 22.73 -19.35 16.88
C THR A 397 23.15 -17.90 17.09
N LYS A 398 23.05 -17.11 16.02
CA LYS A 398 23.20 -15.65 16.00
C LYS A 398 21.96 -15.06 15.40
N LYS A 399 21.08 -14.49 16.22
CA LYS A 399 19.77 -14.00 15.80
C LYS A 399 19.79 -12.54 15.38
N SER A 400 18.97 -12.18 14.40
CA SER A 400 18.57 -10.80 14.10
C SER A 400 17.06 -10.71 14.11
N TYR A 401 16.55 -9.66 14.73
CA TYR A 401 15.12 -9.43 14.89
C TYR A 401 14.69 -8.14 14.17
N LEU A 402 13.61 -8.23 13.40
CA LEU A 402 12.86 -7.11 12.83
C LEU A 402 11.52 -7.03 13.59
N PRO A 403 11.36 -6.10 14.54
CA PRO A 403 10.09 -5.89 15.22
C PRO A 403 9.09 -5.16 14.34
N ILE A 404 7.80 -5.33 14.60
CA ILE A 404 6.73 -4.58 13.94
C ILE A 404 6.82 -3.09 14.26
N ASP A 405 7.02 -2.71 15.53
CA ASP A 405 7.33 -1.34 15.94
C ASP A 405 8.86 -1.16 16.08
N ASN A 406 9.43 -0.47 15.12
CA ASN A 406 10.85 -0.13 15.10
C ASN A 406 11.14 1.32 15.48
N SER A 407 10.15 2.08 15.91
CA SER A 407 10.26 3.52 16.20
C SER A 407 11.33 3.86 17.25
N SER A 408 11.55 2.97 18.22
CA SER A 408 12.55 3.11 19.28
C SER A 408 13.97 3.26 18.75
N TYR A 409 14.30 2.66 17.60
CA TYR A 409 15.61 2.72 16.96
C TYR A 409 15.90 4.06 16.27
N PHE A 410 14.88 4.89 16.03
CA PHE A 410 14.96 6.11 15.22
C PHE A 410 14.66 7.40 15.97
N LYS A 411 14.80 7.41 17.31
CA LYS A 411 14.53 8.58 18.16
C LYS A 411 15.67 9.60 18.16
N SER A 412 16.89 9.21 17.74
CA SER A 412 18.06 10.08 17.75
C SER A 412 18.06 11.07 16.57
N ASP A 413 18.73 12.20 16.73
CA ASP A 413 18.86 13.25 15.69
C ASP A 413 20.18 13.11 14.87
N ILE A 414 20.58 11.88 14.58
CA ILE A 414 21.76 11.54 13.80
C ILE A 414 21.40 11.19 12.35
N ASN A 415 22.38 11.26 11.45
CA ASN A 415 22.20 10.83 10.07
C ASN A 415 22.26 9.30 9.93
N LEU A 416 21.82 8.77 8.77
CA LEU A 416 21.78 7.33 8.51
C LEU A 416 23.14 6.66 8.57
N ILE A 417 24.22 7.33 8.17
CA ILE A 417 25.59 6.78 8.21
C ILE A 417 25.99 6.52 9.64
N ASP A 418 25.83 7.53 10.51
CA ASP A 418 26.21 7.43 11.93
C ASP A 418 25.28 6.48 12.68
N TRP A 419 24.00 6.40 12.27
CA TRP A 419 23.06 5.43 12.82
C TRP A 419 23.48 4.00 12.51
N LEU A 420 23.80 3.68 11.27
CA LEU A 420 24.15 2.31 10.87
C LEU A 420 25.52 1.91 11.44
N ARG A 421 26.46 2.87 11.58
CA ARG A 421 27.79 2.65 12.18
C ARG A 421 27.74 2.10 13.60
N GLN A 422 26.69 2.39 14.37
CA GLN A 422 26.54 1.91 15.76
C GLN A 422 26.36 0.39 15.87
N PHE A 423 26.02 -0.28 14.79
CA PHE A 423 25.69 -1.72 14.79
C PHE A 423 26.82 -2.62 14.29
N THR A 424 28.02 -2.11 14.13
CA THR A 424 29.23 -2.88 13.84
C THR A 424 30.33 -2.55 14.83
N GLU A 425 31.13 -3.57 15.21
CA GLU A 425 32.30 -3.43 16.04
C GLU A 425 33.59 -3.39 15.21
N ASP A 426 33.57 -3.91 14.00
CA ASP A 426 34.71 -4.00 13.08
C ASP A 426 35.07 -2.60 12.55
N ASP A 427 36.32 -2.19 12.74
CA ASP A 427 36.81 -0.86 12.32
C ASP A 427 36.81 -0.65 10.80
N GLU A 428 36.95 -1.70 10.00
CA GLU A 428 36.81 -1.63 8.55
C GLU A 428 35.36 -1.40 8.13
N GLU A 429 34.42 -2.04 8.82
CA GLU A 429 32.99 -1.88 8.59
C GLU A 429 32.47 -0.51 9.08
N LYS A 430 33.13 0.14 10.04
CA LYS A 430 32.82 1.51 10.49
C LYS A 430 33.18 2.59 9.47
N LYS A 431 33.99 2.28 8.47
CA LYS A 431 34.39 3.25 7.44
C LYS A 431 33.18 3.73 6.65
N GLU A 432 33.12 5.03 6.40
CA GLU A 432 31.98 5.65 5.73
C GLU A 432 31.67 5.00 4.36
N LEU A 433 32.68 4.65 3.60
CA LEU A 433 32.53 4.01 2.29
C LEU A 433 31.78 2.66 2.39
N PHE A 434 32.10 1.86 3.41
CA PHE A 434 31.45 0.59 3.66
C PHE A 434 29.98 0.78 4.04
N ILE A 435 29.70 1.69 4.98
CA ILE A 435 28.33 2.04 5.42
C ILE A 435 27.49 2.57 4.25
N ARG A 436 28.04 3.49 3.44
CA ARG A 436 27.36 3.98 2.22
C ARG A 436 27.07 2.87 1.22
N GLY A 437 27.93 1.85 1.14
CA GLY A 437 27.69 0.66 0.32
C GLY A 437 26.45 -0.12 0.77
N PHE A 438 26.24 -0.31 2.07
CA PHE A 438 25.03 -0.95 2.59
C PHE A 438 23.79 -0.09 2.42
N LEU A 439 23.88 1.20 2.74
CA LEU A 439 22.79 2.15 2.52
C LEU A 439 22.39 2.24 1.04
N GLY A 440 23.39 2.23 0.14
CA GLY A 440 23.15 2.21 -1.30
C GLY A 440 22.40 0.96 -1.79
N LYS A 441 22.68 -0.21 -1.19
CA LYS A 441 21.89 -1.43 -1.45
C LYS A 441 20.42 -1.26 -1.07
N MET A 442 20.13 -0.45 -0.05
CA MET A 442 18.77 -0.11 0.40
C MET A 442 18.21 1.16 -0.23
N ILE A 443 18.79 1.59 -1.36
CA ILE A 443 18.37 2.75 -2.16
C ILE A 443 18.61 4.10 -1.46
N PHE A 444 19.39 4.16 -0.41
CA PHE A 444 19.84 5.43 0.17
C PHE A 444 21.16 5.85 -0.49
N SER A 445 21.09 6.68 -1.52
CA SER A 445 22.26 7.13 -2.29
C SER A 445 22.46 8.64 -2.19
N GLY A 446 23.72 9.11 -2.31
CA GLY A 446 24.05 10.52 -2.28
C GLY A 446 23.61 11.20 -0.98
N ASP A 447 22.82 12.27 -1.11
CA ASP A 447 22.31 13.05 0.01
C ASP A 447 21.28 12.31 0.88
N GLU A 448 20.64 11.26 0.34
CA GLU A 448 19.69 10.46 1.10
C GLU A 448 20.35 9.72 2.28
N ALA A 449 21.63 9.35 2.17
CA ALA A 449 22.38 8.75 3.25
C ALA A 449 22.69 9.74 4.41
N LEU A 450 22.52 11.03 4.17
CA LEU A 450 22.71 12.09 5.16
C LEU A 450 21.40 12.52 5.83
N LYS A 451 20.26 11.94 5.45
CA LYS A 451 18.98 12.20 6.13
C LYS A 451 19.07 11.84 7.60
N LYS A 452 18.44 12.65 8.43
CA LYS A 452 18.27 12.35 9.86
C LYS A 452 17.30 11.18 10.02
N VAL A 453 17.60 10.28 10.95
CA VAL A 453 16.77 9.09 11.17
C VAL A 453 15.37 9.42 11.69
N SER A 454 15.21 10.56 12.36
CA SER A 454 13.92 11.04 12.88
C SER A 454 12.90 11.43 11.80
N VAL A 455 13.35 11.74 10.56
CA VAL A 455 12.47 12.17 9.46
C VAL A 455 12.14 11.07 8.46
N LEU A 456 12.56 9.82 8.73
CA LEU A 456 12.33 8.70 7.84
C LEU A 456 10.86 8.25 7.81
N SER A 457 10.37 7.94 6.62
CA SER A 457 9.08 7.25 6.45
C SER A 457 9.13 5.81 6.99
N GLY A 458 7.96 5.19 7.23
CA GLY A 458 7.86 3.81 7.70
C GLY A 458 8.66 2.82 6.83
N GLY A 459 8.50 2.86 5.51
CA GLY A 459 9.25 2.01 4.60
C GLY A 459 10.76 2.28 4.58
N GLU A 460 11.19 3.54 4.74
CA GLU A 460 12.60 3.88 4.89
C GLU A 460 13.18 3.29 6.18
N LYS A 461 12.44 3.36 7.29
CA LYS A 461 12.84 2.74 8.57
C LYS A 461 13.01 1.23 8.45
N VAL A 462 12.06 0.53 7.82
CA VAL A 462 12.16 -0.93 7.60
C VAL A 462 13.39 -1.26 6.74
N ARG A 463 13.65 -0.53 5.64
CA ARG A 463 14.87 -0.72 4.84
C ARG A 463 16.16 -0.49 5.63
N CYS A 464 16.18 0.49 6.55
CA CYS A 464 17.32 0.72 7.46
C CYS A 464 17.50 -0.47 8.42
N MET A 465 16.40 -0.99 9.00
CA MET A 465 16.45 -2.19 9.85
C MET A 465 16.98 -3.41 9.08
N LEU A 466 16.56 -3.61 7.82
CA LEU A 466 17.11 -4.67 6.98
C LEU A 466 18.62 -4.47 6.72
N SER A 467 19.11 -3.23 6.52
CA SER A 467 20.55 -2.95 6.45
C SER A 467 21.29 -3.38 7.71
N LYS A 468 20.75 -3.03 8.89
CA LYS A 468 21.29 -3.43 10.20
C LYS A 468 21.34 -4.95 10.33
N MET A 469 20.27 -5.65 9.95
CA MET A 469 20.20 -7.12 10.00
C MET A 469 21.24 -7.78 9.07
N MET A 470 21.41 -7.27 7.85
CA MET A 470 22.44 -7.76 6.92
C MET A 470 23.86 -7.57 7.46
N MET A 471 24.15 -6.43 8.13
CA MET A 471 25.46 -6.18 8.73
C MET A 471 25.77 -7.14 9.88
N LYS A 472 24.78 -7.55 10.65
CA LYS A 472 24.96 -8.51 11.77
C LYS A 472 25.42 -9.90 11.34
N LYS A 473 25.31 -10.25 10.05
CA LYS A 473 25.71 -11.54 9.49
C LYS A 473 25.12 -12.73 10.28
N SER A 474 23.88 -12.59 10.71
CA SER A 474 23.17 -13.57 11.54
C SER A 474 22.80 -14.82 10.73
N ASN A 475 22.73 -15.97 11.42
CA ASN A 475 22.29 -17.23 10.82
C ASN A 475 20.83 -17.57 11.12
N ILE A 476 20.17 -16.75 11.96
CA ILE A 476 18.73 -16.82 12.25
C ILE A 476 18.11 -15.44 12.02
N LEU A 477 17.00 -15.41 11.29
CA LEU A 477 16.20 -14.22 11.08
C LEU A 477 14.84 -14.42 11.75
N VAL A 478 14.50 -13.53 12.66
CA VAL A 478 13.17 -13.43 13.27
C VAL A 478 12.56 -12.15 12.69
N VAL A 479 11.41 -12.27 12.03
CA VAL A 479 10.79 -11.13 11.32
C VAL A 479 9.31 -11.07 11.65
N ASP A 480 8.87 -9.93 12.17
CA ASP A 480 7.47 -9.66 12.51
C ASP A 480 6.88 -8.73 11.47
N GLU A 481 5.86 -9.20 10.74
CA GLU A 481 5.18 -8.48 9.65
C GLU A 481 6.16 -7.76 8.69
N PRO A 482 7.16 -8.47 8.13
CA PRO A 482 8.29 -7.85 7.41
C PRO A 482 7.91 -7.07 6.16
N THR A 483 6.72 -7.30 5.63
CA THR A 483 6.21 -6.65 4.42
C THR A 483 5.49 -5.34 4.70
N ASN A 484 5.12 -5.08 5.97
CA ASN A 484 4.47 -3.84 6.35
C ASN A 484 5.34 -2.62 5.99
N HIS A 485 4.71 -1.62 5.38
CA HIS A 485 5.33 -0.39 4.89
C HIS A 485 6.36 -0.54 3.76
N LEU A 486 6.68 -1.77 3.30
CA LEU A 486 7.54 -1.97 2.14
C LEU A 486 6.74 -1.79 0.86
N ASP A 487 7.38 -1.20 -0.18
CA ASP A 487 6.82 -1.15 -1.51
C ASP A 487 6.95 -2.51 -2.23
N LEU A 488 6.20 -2.67 -3.31
CA LEU A 488 6.18 -3.89 -4.13
C LEU A 488 7.57 -4.31 -4.59
N GLU A 489 8.45 -3.35 -4.87
CA GLU A 489 9.83 -3.57 -5.28
C GLU A 489 10.67 -4.12 -4.12
N SER A 490 10.52 -3.57 -2.92
CA SER A 490 11.21 -4.04 -1.71
C SER A 490 10.72 -5.41 -1.26
N ILE A 491 9.40 -5.67 -1.33
CA ILE A 491 8.82 -7.00 -1.07
C ILE A 491 9.38 -8.03 -2.07
N THR A 492 9.47 -7.65 -3.37
CA THR A 492 10.08 -8.54 -4.38
C THR A 492 11.53 -8.88 -4.08
N ALA A 493 12.28 -7.93 -3.57
CA ALA A 493 13.69 -8.12 -3.26
C ALA A 493 13.92 -8.87 -1.94
N PHE A 494 12.93 -8.86 -1.04
CA PHE A 494 12.97 -9.58 0.23
C PHE A 494 12.66 -11.08 0.06
N ASN A 495 11.75 -11.44 -0.83
CA ASN A 495 11.37 -12.82 -1.17
C ASN A 495 12.43 -13.52 -2.01
#